data_17173a1bbe1d9b4de5bc55b4f2d9a4b5
#
_entry.id   17173a1bbe1d9b4de5bc55b4f2d9a4b5
#
_cell.length_a   1.000
_cell.length_b   1.000
_cell.length_c   1.000
_cell.angle_alpha   90.00
_cell.angle_beta   90.00
_cell.angle_gamma   90.00
#
_symmetry.space_group_name_H-M   'P 1'
#
loop_
_entity.id
_entity.type
_entity.pdbx_description
1 polymer ?
#
loop_
_entity_poly.entity_id
_entity_poly.type
_entity_poly.pdbx_seq_one_letter_code
_entity_poly.pdbx_strand_id
1 'polypeptide(L)'
;MVSALEIPADLAYSETIITMTGSMELLIENYRSISRYTPSEIVVLSLRGKVTVCGKNLEILWYTSSAMKIRGDIFSVCPQKYMK
;
A
#
# COMPACT_ATOMS: atom_id res chain seq x y z
N MET A 1 17.66 1.15 -20.38
CA MET A 1 17.48 1.66 -19.87
C MET A 1 17.48 2.25 -19.31
N VAL A 2 17.53 2.66 -19.23
CA VAL A 2 17.51 3.34 -18.62
C VAL A 2 16.98 3.82 -18.20
N SER A 3 16.53 3.73 -18.81
CA SER A 3 15.82 4.60 -18.40
C SER A 3 15.17 4.39 -17.22
N ALA A 4 14.78 3.27 -16.94
CA ALA A 4 14.20 3.04 -15.68
C ALA A 4 15.03 3.63 -14.62
N LEU A 5 16.21 3.63 -14.85
CA LEU A 5 17.09 4.25 -13.93
C LEU A 5 16.90 5.71 -13.85
N GLU A 6 16.25 6.23 -14.86
CA GLU A 6 16.10 7.66 -14.96
C GLU A 6 14.78 8.13 -14.40
N ILE A 7 14.06 7.28 -13.71
CA ILE A 7 12.83 7.72 -13.09
C ILE A 7 13.13 8.83 -12.13
N PRO A 8 12.51 9.98 -12.29
CA PRO A 8 12.75 11.09 -11.37
C PRO A 8 12.45 10.69 -9.93
N ALA A 9 13.32 11.08 -9.05
CA ALA A 9 13.14 10.72 -7.65
C ALA A 9 11.84 11.23 -7.09
N ASP A 10 11.42 12.41 -7.50
CA ASP A 10 10.18 12.96 -6.97
C ASP A 10 8.98 12.15 -7.40
N LEU A 11 8.99 11.58 -8.58
CA LEU A 11 7.91 10.69 -8.99
C LEU A 11 7.91 9.44 -8.14
N ALA A 12 9.07 8.86 -7.93
CA ALA A 12 9.17 7.65 -7.13
C ALA A 12 8.69 7.91 -5.70
N TYR A 13 9.00 9.06 -5.17
CA TYR A 13 8.63 9.36 -3.80
C TYR A 13 7.16 9.69 -3.63
N SER A 14 6.50 10.12 -4.71
CA SER A 14 5.11 10.50 -4.60
C SER A 14 4.17 9.33 -4.87
N GLU A 15 4.64 8.26 -5.48
CA GLU A 15 3.78 7.13 -5.78
C GLU A 15 3.83 6.10 -4.68
N THR A 16 2.67 5.53 -4.40
CA THR A 16 2.59 4.45 -3.43
C THR A 16 3.08 3.16 -4.07
N ILE A 17 3.96 2.48 -3.40
CA ILE A 17 4.54 1.24 -3.90
C ILE A 17 3.99 0.09 -3.07
N ILE A 18 3.44 -0.90 -3.75
CA ILE A 18 2.85 -2.06 -3.10
C ILE A 18 3.63 -3.29 -3.53
N THR A 19 4.21 -3.98 -2.57
CA THR A 19 4.97 -5.19 -2.82
C THR A 19 4.31 -6.34 -2.07
N MET A 20 3.87 -7.35 -2.82
CA MET A 20 3.18 -8.48 -2.24
C MET A 20 4.09 -9.70 -2.27
N THR A 21 4.17 -10.39 -1.16
CA THR A 21 4.96 -11.61 -1.06
C THR A 21 3.99 -12.76 -0.81
N GLY A 22 3.84 -13.62 -1.82
CA GLY A 22 2.83 -14.65 -1.75
C GLY A 22 1.46 -14.04 -1.60
N SER A 23 0.61 -14.63 -0.78
CA SER A 23 -0.70 -14.06 -0.47
C SER A 23 -0.82 -13.70 1.00
N MET A 24 0.29 -13.69 1.73
CA MET A 24 0.26 -13.54 3.17
C MET A 24 0.89 -12.26 3.67
N GLU A 25 1.70 -11.59 2.85
CA GLU A 25 2.40 -10.39 3.29
C GLU A 25 2.32 -9.30 2.24
N LEU A 26 2.24 -8.07 2.71
CA LEU A 26 2.12 -6.92 1.85
C LEU A 26 2.91 -5.77 2.45
N LEU A 27 3.75 -5.16 1.63
CA LEU A 27 4.49 -3.97 2.03
C LEU A 27 3.93 -2.79 1.25
N ILE A 28 3.52 -1.75 1.95
CA ILE A 28 3.00 -0.53 1.32
C ILE A 28 3.94 0.60 1.68
N GLU A 29 4.47 1.27 0.67
CA GLU A 29 5.40 2.38 0.86
C GLU A 29 4.83 3.65 0.27
N ASN A 30 5.17 4.77 0.88
CA ASN A 30 4.74 6.10 0.46
C ASN A 30 3.24 6.31 0.60
N TYR A 31 2.68 5.80 1.68
CA TYR A 31 1.28 6.07 1.99
C TYR A 31 1.19 7.36 2.83
N ARG A 32 -0.02 7.89 2.94
CA ARG A 32 -0.24 9.12 3.69
C ARG A 32 -0.80 8.86 5.07
N SER A 33 -1.82 8.04 5.15
CA SER A 33 -2.46 7.77 6.43
C SER A 33 -3.26 6.48 6.32
N ILE A 34 -3.67 5.97 7.47
CA ILE A 34 -4.51 4.78 7.55
C ILE A 34 -5.93 5.25 7.79
N SER A 35 -6.83 4.88 6.89
CA SER A 35 -8.22 5.28 6.98
C SER A 35 -9.07 4.27 7.73
N ARG A 36 -8.76 2.98 7.59
CA ARG A 36 -9.53 1.93 8.24
C ARG A 36 -8.61 0.74 8.52
N TYR A 37 -8.79 0.15 9.66
CA TYR A 37 -8.01 -1.03 10.03
C TYR A 37 -8.94 -1.99 10.76
N THR A 38 -9.31 -3.08 10.09
CA THR A 38 -10.07 -4.17 10.69
C THR A 38 -9.40 -5.47 10.27
N PRO A 39 -9.71 -6.60 10.91
CA PRO A 39 -9.13 -7.86 10.47
C PRO A 39 -9.52 -8.28 9.06
N SER A 40 -10.57 -7.70 8.51
CA SER A 40 -11.01 -8.06 7.17
C SER A 40 -10.73 -6.99 6.13
N GLU A 41 -10.37 -5.78 6.55
CA GLU A 41 -10.16 -4.71 5.60
C GLU A 41 -9.23 -3.65 6.17
N ILE A 42 -8.24 -3.28 5.37
CA ILE A 42 -7.34 -2.18 5.73
C ILE A 42 -7.38 -1.21 4.57
N VAL A 43 -7.68 0.05 4.85
CA VAL A 43 -7.73 1.10 3.84
C VAL A 43 -6.66 2.12 4.15
N VAL A 44 -5.81 2.38 3.18
CA VAL A 44 -4.68 3.27 3.32
C VAL A 44 -4.84 4.39 2.31
N LEU A 45 -4.67 5.61 2.74
CA LEU A 45 -4.76 6.76 1.85
C LEU A 45 -3.39 7.05 1.27
N SER A 46 -3.37 7.40 0.01
CA SER A 46 -2.15 7.73 -0.71
C SER A 46 -2.26 9.12 -1.29
N LEU A 47 -1.20 9.58 -1.92
CA LEU A 47 -1.22 10.91 -2.49
C LEU A 47 -2.30 11.06 -3.54
N ARG A 48 -2.52 10.05 -4.36
CA ARG A 48 -3.42 10.13 -5.49
C ARG A 48 -4.70 9.34 -5.32
N GLY A 49 -4.89 8.72 -4.18
CA GLY A 49 -6.08 7.92 -3.99
C GLY A 49 -5.99 7.09 -2.73
N LYS A 50 -6.45 5.86 -2.83
CA LYS A 50 -6.42 4.97 -1.69
C LYS A 50 -6.14 3.55 -2.14
N VAL A 51 -5.70 2.73 -1.20
CA VAL A 51 -5.46 1.31 -1.41
C VAL A 51 -6.32 0.56 -0.42
N THR A 52 -7.16 -0.34 -0.91
CA THR A 52 -8.01 -1.16 -0.07
C THR A 52 -7.49 -2.59 -0.09
N VAL A 53 -7.16 -3.11 1.08
CA VAL A 53 -6.69 -4.47 1.24
C VAL A 53 -7.79 -5.26 1.92
N CYS A 54 -8.25 -6.32 1.29
CA CYS A 54 -9.30 -7.16 1.84
C CYS A 54 -8.77 -8.55 2.09
N GLY A 55 -9.22 -9.16 3.15
CA GLY A 55 -8.75 -10.49 3.48
C GLY A 55 -9.34 -10.97 4.78
N LYS A 56 -8.54 -11.79 5.48
CA LYS A 56 -8.97 -12.42 6.70
C LYS A 56 -7.78 -12.43 7.67
N ASN A 57 -8.06 -12.09 8.92
CA ASN A 57 -7.03 -12.04 9.95
C ASN A 57 -5.90 -11.08 9.57
N LEU A 58 -6.25 -9.97 8.98
CA LEU A 58 -5.26 -8.98 8.58
C LEU A 58 -4.71 -8.27 9.81
N GLU A 59 -3.41 -8.02 9.77
CA GLU A 59 -2.73 -7.40 10.87
C GLU A 59 -1.61 -6.53 10.36
N ILE A 60 -1.47 -5.34 10.92
CA ILE A 60 -0.33 -4.49 10.61
C ILE A 60 0.80 -4.88 11.55
N LEU A 61 1.85 -5.48 11.00
CA LEU A 61 2.99 -5.92 11.80
C LEU A 61 3.79 -4.73 12.32
N TRP A 62 3.98 -3.74 11.48
CA TRP A 62 4.66 -2.52 11.87
C TRP A 62 4.32 -1.44 10.86
N TYR A 63 4.50 -0.20 11.27
CA TYR A 63 4.35 0.90 10.34
C TYR A 63 5.21 2.07 10.80
N THR A 64 5.57 2.89 9.83
CA THR A 64 6.26 4.14 10.05
C THR A 64 5.46 5.22 9.36
N SER A 65 5.99 6.43 9.32
CA SER A 65 5.30 7.53 8.65
C SER A 65 5.23 7.32 7.13
N SER A 66 5.99 6.41 6.58
CA SER A 66 6.04 6.24 5.13
C SER A 66 5.91 4.81 4.65
N ALA A 67 5.88 3.83 5.53
CA ALA A 67 5.81 2.43 5.11
C ALA A 67 5.08 1.60 6.14
N MET A 68 4.46 0.50 5.69
CA MET A 68 3.83 -0.44 6.61
C MET A 68 3.89 -1.84 6.05
N LYS A 69 3.88 -2.80 6.96
CA LYS A 69 3.85 -4.21 6.60
C LYS A 69 2.57 -4.83 7.12
N ILE A 70 1.83 -5.46 6.24
CA ILE A 70 0.57 -6.13 6.57
C ILE A 70 0.75 -7.62 6.39
N ARG A 71 0.11 -8.39 7.25
CA ARG A 71 0.17 -9.83 7.22
C ARG A 71 -1.22 -10.40 7.44
N GLY A 72 -1.50 -11.55 6.83
CA GLY A 72 -2.78 -12.22 6.95
C GLY A 72 -3.10 -12.93 5.66
N ASP A 73 -4.33 -13.43 5.55
CA ASP A 73 -4.80 -14.04 4.31
C ASP A 73 -5.32 -12.91 3.44
N ILE A 74 -4.54 -12.51 2.45
CA ILE A 74 -4.88 -11.37 1.61
C ILE A 74 -5.65 -11.87 0.40
N PHE A 75 -6.90 -11.40 0.24
CA PHE A 75 -7.75 -11.80 -0.87
C PHE A 75 -7.62 -10.85 -2.04
N SER A 76 -7.52 -9.56 -1.77
CA SER A 76 -7.42 -8.58 -2.85
C SER A 76 -6.74 -7.32 -2.37
N VAL A 77 -6.11 -6.63 -3.31
CA VAL A 77 -5.48 -5.35 -3.08
C VAL A 77 -5.95 -4.45 -4.22
N CYS A 78 -6.69 -3.41 -3.89
CA CYS A 78 -7.30 -2.56 -4.90
C CYS A 78 -6.83 -1.12 -4.75
N PRO A 79 -5.88 -0.70 -5.59
CA PRO A 79 -5.53 0.72 -5.63
C PRO A 79 -6.59 1.47 -6.40
N GLN A 80 -6.98 2.62 -5.90
CA GLN A 80 -7.97 3.45 -6.55
C GLN A 80 -7.50 4.89 -6.56
N LYS A 81 -7.72 5.56 -7.67
CA LYS A 81 -7.44 6.98 -7.77
C LYS A 81 -8.65 7.76 -7.28
N TYR A 82 -8.39 8.94 -6.73
CA TYR A 82 -9.48 9.83 -6.40
C TYR A 82 -10.16 10.28 -7.69
N MET A 83 -11.47 10.41 -7.61
CA MET A 83 -12.23 10.95 -8.74
C MET A 83 -11.93 12.42 -8.90
N LYS A 84 -11.97 12.86 -10.13
CA LYS A 84 -11.71 14.26 -10.41
C LYS A 84 -12.99 14.96 -10.75
#